data_1c1507230d02a57f575a42124edc4b1f
#
_entry.id   1c1507230d02a57f575a42124edc4b1f
#
_cell.length_a   1.000
_cell.length_b   1.000
_cell.length_c   1.000
_cell.angle_alpha   90.00
_cell.angle_beta   90.00
_cell.angle_gamma   90.00
#
_symmetry.space_group_name_H-M   'P 1'
#
loop_
_entity.id
_entity.type
_entity.pdbx_description
1 polymer ?
#
loop_
_entity_poly.entity_id
_entity_poly.type
_entity_poly.pdbx_seq_one_letter_code
_entity_poly.pdbx_strand_id
1 'polypeptide(L)'
;LRVRYAGSGNDGDISALNEAWGNVFWSMEYENFDQIDLPNLTVTQPNPSHVLDFRRFSSDQVVSFNRLQTEIIKSYSDAPIAHNFMGKTTEFDHFKVGDDLDIASWDSYPLGFLEDRVVASDEFKQAFARQGDPDFQAFHHDLYRTVGKGRWWVMEQQPGPVNWAPYNPAPLPGMIRLWSWEAFAHGAEAVCYFRWRQAPFAQEQMHAGLLRPDSADAPALAEAKEVAREIADAHSVEECLSEVALLFDYQSDWMWRTLPQGRGLEYFNLIYDNYRALRGLGLSVDILSTEDDFSKHKLVVAPGLLYMSDDLKERLSKRDGPTVVGPRSGSSTENFGINRPLGPNLPNINVTTTRVETLRPDMPIPLEGGGCVKGWSEALETSDTPFRIMANGDLAAVSAGKITYLGGWFDNEALTKAFNEICLKAEIKFIEMPEDLRRRAT
;
A
#
# COMPACT_ATOMS: atom_id res chain seq x y z
N LEU A 1 -21.25 -15.45 -3.67
CA LEU A 1 -21.22 -16.54 -2.67
C LEU A 1 -21.52 -17.90 -3.28
N ARG A 2 -22.64 -18.09 -4.00
CA ARG A 2 -22.99 -19.42 -4.61
C ARG A 2 -21.86 -19.97 -5.48
N VAL A 3 -21.22 -19.14 -6.30
CA VAL A 3 -20.09 -19.54 -7.14
C VAL A 3 -18.84 -19.90 -6.31
N ARG A 4 -18.52 -19.09 -5.30
CA ARG A 4 -17.35 -19.32 -4.45
C ARG A 4 -17.46 -20.59 -3.61
N TYR A 5 -18.66 -20.94 -3.17
CA TYR A 5 -18.96 -22.13 -2.36
C TYR A 5 -19.78 -23.14 -3.14
N ALA A 6 -19.47 -23.33 -4.41
CA ALA A 6 -20.27 -24.14 -5.32
C ALA A 6 -20.24 -25.65 -5.01
N GLY A 7 -19.25 -26.13 -4.25
CA GLY A 7 -19.10 -27.57 -4.05
C GLY A 7 -18.96 -28.31 -5.39
N SER A 8 -19.72 -29.40 -5.57
CA SER A 8 -19.76 -30.17 -6.83
C SER A 8 -20.86 -29.73 -7.80
N GLY A 9 -21.65 -28.71 -7.50
CA GLY A 9 -22.79 -28.22 -8.29
C GLY A 9 -22.82 -26.70 -8.47
N ASN A 10 -23.63 -26.23 -9.45
CA ASN A 10 -23.72 -24.80 -9.77
C ASN A 10 -24.58 -23.96 -8.79
N ASP A 11 -25.36 -24.62 -7.92
CA ASP A 11 -26.31 -23.95 -7.03
C ASP A 11 -25.70 -23.47 -5.69
N GLY A 12 -24.42 -23.73 -5.48
CA GLY A 12 -23.72 -23.48 -4.23
C GLY A 12 -24.02 -24.52 -3.15
N ASP A 13 -23.12 -24.68 -2.21
CA ASP A 13 -23.26 -25.54 -1.04
C ASP A 13 -23.24 -24.66 0.23
N ILE A 14 -24.43 -24.53 0.84
CA ILE A 14 -24.57 -23.71 2.06
C ILE A 14 -23.81 -24.33 3.23
N SER A 15 -23.64 -25.64 3.28
CA SER A 15 -22.87 -26.31 4.32
C SER A 15 -21.39 -26.00 4.18
N ALA A 16 -20.85 -25.97 2.96
CA ALA A 16 -19.48 -25.56 2.68
C ALA A 16 -19.24 -24.10 3.08
N LEU A 17 -20.21 -23.21 2.85
CA LEU A 17 -20.13 -21.82 3.32
C LEU A 17 -20.13 -21.75 4.85
N ASN A 18 -21.06 -22.43 5.51
CA ASN A 18 -21.15 -22.44 6.98
C ASN A 18 -19.85 -22.95 7.63
N GLU A 19 -19.26 -24.03 7.05
CA GLU A 19 -17.98 -24.56 7.49
C GLU A 19 -16.84 -23.55 7.29
N ALA A 20 -16.71 -22.99 6.07
CA ALA A 20 -15.66 -22.03 5.73
C ALA A 20 -15.73 -20.75 6.57
N TRP A 21 -16.93 -20.27 6.89
CA TRP A 21 -17.11 -19.10 7.76
C TRP A 21 -17.06 -19.45 9.26
N GLY A 22 -17.13 -20.74 9.63
CA GLY A 22 -17.18 -21.15 11.03
C GLY A 22 -18.48 -20.73 11.73
N ASN A 23 -19.60 -20.74 11.04
CA ASN A 23 -20.89 -20.22 11.50
C ASN A 23 -21.50 -21.03 12.68
N VAL A 24 -20.95 -22.21 12.97
CA VAL A 24 -21.29 -22.95 14.20
C VAL A 24 -21.03 -22.12 15.46
N PHE A 25 -20.08 -21.17 15.39
CA PHE A 25 -19.81 -20.20 16.46
C PHE A 25 -20.99 -19.23 16.60
N TRP A 26 -21.53 -19.11 17.80
CA TRP A 26 -22.76 -18.37 18.13
C TRP A 26 -24.03 -18.87 17.41
N SER A 27 -24.01 -20.09 16.86
CA SER A 27 -25.16 -20.71 16.17
C SER A 27 -25.69 -19.80 15.04
N MET A 28 -24.77 -19.26 14.21
CA MET A 28 -25.09 -18.34 13.10
C MET A 28 -25.15 -19.07 11.73
N GLU A 29 -25.39 -20.38 11.72
CA GLU A 29 -25.52 -21.18 10.51
C GLU A 29 -26.73 -20.75 9.68
N TYR A 30 -26.58 -20.72 8.38
CA TYR A 30 -27.62 -20.46 7.41
C TYR A 30 -28.16 -21.79 6.83
N GLU A 31 -29.45 -21.88 6.58
CA GLU A 31 -30.08 -23.02 5.92
C GLU A 31 -30.00 -22.92 4.39
N ASN A 32 -29.94 -21.71 3.86
CA ASN A 32 -29.83 -21.44 2.43
C ASN A 32 -29.22 -20.05 2.18
N PHE A 33 -28.75 -19.81 0.95
CA PHE A 33 -28.09 -18.55 0.56
C PHE A 33 -29.02 -17.32 0.60
N ASP A 34 -30.33 -17.50 0.51
CA ASP A 34 -31.27 -16.38 0.47
C ASP A 34 -31.51 -15.77 1.86
N GLN A 35 -31.04 -16.42 2.92
CA GLN A 35 -31.02 -15.89 4.29
C GLN A 35 -29.81 -15.00 4.56
N ILE A 36 -28.81 -14.98 3.68
CA ILE A 36 -27.59 -14.20 3.88
C ILE A 36 -27.83 -12.77 3.44
N ASP A 37 -27.86 -11.87 4.41
CA ASP A 37 -28.00 -10.44 4.21
C ASP A 37 -26.65 -9.70 4.18
N LEU A 38 -26.63 -8.38 4.10
CA LEU A 38 -25.42 -7.58 4.16
C LEU A 38 -24.76 -7.70 5.56
N PRO A 39 -23.42 -7.68 5.68
CA PRO A 39 -22.76 -7.88 6.97
C PRO A 39 -23.02 -6.78 8.00
N ASN A 40 -23.57 -5.61 7.61
CA ASN A 40 -23.98 -4.54 8.51
C ASN A 40 -25.41 -4.70 9.04
N LEU A 41 -26.16 -5.71 8.60
CA LEU A 41 -27.53 -5.99 9.00
C LEU A 41 -27.64 -7.18 9.99
N THR A 42 -26.53 -7.73 10.42
CA THR A 42 -26.48 -8.82 11.40
C THR A 42 -26.89 -8.34 12.78
N VAL A 43 -27.53 -9.23 13.56
CA VAL A 43 -28.03 -8.92 14.92
C VAL A 43 -26.88 -8.65 15.91
N THR A 44 -25.73 -9.29 15.67
CA THR A 44 -24.51 -9.13 16.46
C THR A 44 -23.35 -8.65 15.60
N GLN A 45 -22.13 -8.66 16.13
CA GLN A 45 -20.93 -8.44 15.33
C GLN A 45 -20.92 -9.44 14.15
N PRO A 46 -20.73 -8.97 12.90
CA PRO A 46 -20.73 -9.85 11.74
C PRO A 46 -19.55 -10.83 11.77
N ASN A 47 -19.75 -12.00 11.16
CA ASN A 47 -18.67 -12.95 10.95
C ASN A 47 -17.57 -12.34 10.08
N PRO A 48 -16.27 -12.43 10.48
CA PRO A 48 -15.16 -11.83 9.72
C PRO A 48 -15.06 -12.34 8.28
N SER A 49 -15.33 -13.62 8.04
CA SER A 49 -15.33 -14.21 6.69
C SER A 49 -16.45 -13.63 5.83
N HIS A 50 -17.63 -13.40 6.41
CA HIS A 50 -18.74 -12.71 5.74
C HIS A 50 -18.34 -11.28 5.31
N VAL A 51 -17.73 -10.51 6.21
CA VAL A 51 -17.24 -9.16 5.90
C VAL A 51 -16.19 -9.19 4.78
N LEU A 52 -15.25 -10.13 4.84
CA LEU A 52 -14.21 -10.27 3.82
C LEU A 52 -14.79 -10.63 2.45
N ASP A 53 -15.72 -11.58 2.39
CA ASP A 53 -16.37 -11.96 1.13
C ASP A 53 -17.23 -10.84 0.55
N PHE A 54 -17.85 -10.03 1.42
CA PHE A 54 -18.57 -8.84 0.96
C PHE A 54 -17.61 -7.78 0.37
N ARG A 55 -16.43 -7.57 0.97
CA ARG A 55 -15.40 -6.67 0.42
C ARG A 55 -14.87 -7.16 -0.91
N ARG A 56 -14.57 -8.46 -1.03
CA ARG A 56 -14.19 -9.10 -2.31
C ARG A 56 -15.25 -8.85 -3.38
N PHE A 57 -16.50 -9.15 -3.06
CA PHE A 57 -17.64 -8.91 -3.97
C PHE A 57 -17.72 -7.44 -4.38
N SER A 58 -17.62 -6.51 -3.44
CA SER A 58 -17.68 -5.08 -3.71
C SER A 58 -16.56 -4.62 -4.65
N SER A 59 -15.33 -5.09 -4.43
CA SER A 59 -14.21 -4.85 -5.32
C SER A 59 -14.44 -5.44 -6.72
N ASP A 60 -14.89 -6.69 -6.80
CA ASP A 60 -15.17 -7.36 -8.06
C ASP A 60 -16.27 -6.65 -8.87
N GLN A 61 -17.25 -6.01 -8.20
CA GLN A 61 -18.27 -5.21 -8.89
C GLN A 61 -17.66 -3.95 -9.51
N VAL A 62 -16.73 -3.26 -8.82
CA VAL A 62 -16.00 -2.11 -9.37
C VAL A 62 -15.18 -2.53 -10.58
N VAL A 63 -14.43 -3.62 -10.48
CA VAL A 63 -13.63 -4.18 -11.60
C VAL A 63 -14.53 -4.53 -12.78
N SER A 64 -15.63 -5.24 -12.54
CA SER A 64 -16.58 -5.65 -13.61
C SER A 64 -17.23 -4.45 -14.29
N PHE A 65 -17.58 -3.41 -13.51
CA PHE A 65 -18.15 -2.19 -14.07
C PHE A 65 -17.14 -1.41 -14.91
N ASN A 66 -15.89 -1.31 -14.42
CA ASN A 66 -14.80 -0.70 -15.22
C ASN A 66 -14.59 -1.46 -16.53
N ARG A 67 -14.53 -2.80 -16.48
CA ARG A 67 -14.38 -3.66 -17.67
C ARG A 67 -15.49 -3.44 -18.68
N LEU A 68 -16.75 -3.41 -18.24
CA LEU A 68 -17.90 -3.14 -19.11
C LEU A 68 -17.76 -1.79 -19.83
N GLN A 69 -17.32 -0.75 -19.10
CA GLN A 69 -17.11 0.57 -19.70
C GLN A 69 -15.98 0.56 -20.72
N THR A 70 -14.85 -0.05 -20.40
CA THR A 70 -13.68 -0.14 -21.31
C THR A 70 -14.01 -0.94 -22.57
N GLU A 71 -14.72 -2.07 -22.48
CA GLU A 71 -15.19 -2.86 -23.61
C GLU A 71 -16.09 -2.06 -24.53
N ILE A 72 -17.07 -1.31 -23.97
CA ILE A 72 -17.96 -0.45 -24.74
C ILE A 72 -17.16 0.66 -25.46
N ILE A 73 -16.27 1.37 -24.75
CA ILE A 73 -15.49 2.46 -25.33
C ILE A 73 -14.60 1.92 -26.47
N LYS A 74 -13.90 0.79 -26.23
CA LYS A 74 -13.03 0.16 -27.23
C LYS A 74 -13.77 -0.34 -28.47
N SER A 75 -15.09 -0.56 -28.39
CA SER A 75 -15.91 -0.89 -29.56
C SER A 75 -16.15 0.31 -30.49
N TYR A 76 -15.89 1.54 -30.03
CA TYR A 76 -16.10 2.77 -30.78
C TYR A 76 -14.82 3.59 -31.02
N SER A 77 -13.74 3.32 -30.26
CA SER A 77 -12.54 4.14 -30.30
C SER A 77 -11.28 3.32 -29.95
N ASP A 78 -10.19 3.58 -30.68
CA ASP A 78 -8.85 3.06 -30.37
C ASP A 78 -8.06 3.96 -29.42
N ALA A 79 -8.68 5.03 -28.89
CA ALA A 79 -8.01 5.93 -27.95
C ALA A 79 -7.63 5.20 -26.66
N PRO A 80 -6.47 5.50 -26.07
CA PRO A 80 -6.09 4.94 -24.77
C PRO A 80 -7.10 5.32 -23.69
N ILE A 81 -7.37 4.36 -22.80
CA ILE A 81 -8.31 4.52 -21.69
C ILE A 81 -7.52 4.70 -20.40
N ALA A 82 -7.87 5.72 -19.63
CA ALA A 82 -7.35 5.99 -18.30
C ALA A 82 -8.46 5.94 -17.26
N HIS A 83 -8.13 5.53 -16.04
CA HIS A 83 -8.98 5.67 -14.86
C HIS A 83 -8.25 6.53 -13.82
N ASN A 84 -8.97 7.45 -13.18
CA ASN A 84 -8.41 8.35 -12.19
C ASN A 84 -8.58 7.76 -10.79
N PHE A 85 -7.48 7.32 -10.18
CA PHE A 85 -7.43 6.78 -8.83
C PHE A 85 -7.16 7.88 -7.80
N MET A 86 -7.39 7.56 -6.52
CA MET A 86 -7.14 8.47 -5.42
C MET A 86 -6.20 7.85 -4.39
N GLY A 87 -5.28 8.64 -3.87
CA GLY A 87 -4.29 8.20 -2.89
C GLY A 87 -4.92 7.61 -1.62
N LYS A 88 -4.38 6.51 -1.10
CA LYS A 88 -4.85 5.75 0.07
C LYS A 88 -6.31 5.30 -0.02
N THR A 89 -6.84 5.09 -1.22
CA THR A 89 -8.13 4.43 -1.44
C THR A 89 -7.87 2.95 -1.66
N THR A 90 -8.37 2.09 -0.77
CA THR A 90 -8.07 0.65 -0.78
C THR A 90 -9.34 -0.21 -0.72
N GLU A 91 -10.51 0.39 -1.02
CA GLU A 91 -11.80 -0.28 -0.99
C GLU A 91 -11.97 -1.29 -2.13
N PHE A 92 -11.19 -1.19 -3.20
CA PHE A 92 -11.16 -2.12 -4.33
C PHE A 92 -9.73 -2.34 -4.82
N ASP A 93 -9.53 -3.40 -5.59
CA ASP A 93 -8.24 -3.82 -6.11
C ASP A 93 -7.88 -3.02 -7.37
N HIS A 94 -6.92 -2.11 -7.24
CA HIS A 94 -6.46 -1.26 -8.34
C HIS A 94 -5.68 -2.04 -9.40
N PHE A 95 -4.94 -3.11 -9.02
CA PHE A 95 -4.23 -3.95 -9.99
C PHE A 95 -5.22 -4.59 -10.97
N LYS A 96 -6.32 -5.17 -10.44
CA LYS A 96 -7.37 -5.77 -11.28
C LYS A 96 -8.11 -4.74 -12.16
N VAL A 97 -8.31 -3.52 -11.67
CA VAL A 97 -8.86 -2.43 -12.50
C VAL A 97 -7.86 -2.05 -13.59
N GLY A 98 -6.57 -1.98 -13.25
CA GLY A 98 -5.47 -1.68 -14.18
C GLY A 98 -5.34 -2.67 -15.33
N ASP A 99 -5.81 -3.93 -15.16
CA ASP A 99 -5.77 -4.93 -16.22
C ASP A 99 -6.55 -4.52 -17.47
N ASP A 100 -7.61 -3.75 -17.30
CA ASP A 100 -8.48 -3.29 -18.37
C ASP A 100 -8.12 -1.89 -18.89
N LEU A 101 -7.08 -1.24 -18.33
CA LEU A 101 -6.65 0.12 -18.67
C LEU A 101 -5.39 0.14 -19.53
N ASP A 102 -5.24 1.21 -20.30
CA ASP A 102 -4.01 1.52 -21.06
C ASP A 102 -3.09 2.44 -20.24
N ILE A 103 -3.65 3.27 -19.35
CA ILE A 103 -2.92 4.26 -18.54
C ILE A 103 -3.57 4.27 -17.14
N ALA A 104 -2.78 4.13 -16.08
CA ALA A 104 -3.24 4.48 -14.76
C ALA A 104 -3.05 5.98 -14.52
N SER A 105 -3.97 6.61 -13.79
CA SER A 105 -3.77 7.99 -13.34
C SER A 105 -4.28 8.19 -11.93
N TRP A 106 -3.76 9.20 -11.24
CA TRP A 106 -4.17 9.46 -9.87
C TRP A 106 -4.09 10.93 -9.49
N ASP A 107 -4.76 11.29 -8.40
CA ASP A 107 -4.81 12.65 -7.86
C ASP A 107 -3.75 12.84 -6.80
N SER A 108 -2.83 13.78 -7.03
CA SER A 108 -1.72 14.11 -6.16
C SER A 108 -1.98 15.44 -5.45
N TYR A 109 -2.33 15.34 -4.16
CA TYR A 109 -2.60 16.48 -3.29
C TYR A 109 -1.67 16.47 -2.06
N PRO A 110 -0.38 16.80 -2.21
CA PRO A 110 0.63 16.60 -1.17
C PRO A 110 0.27 17.21 0.18
N LEU A 111 -0.19 18.46 0.18
CA LEU A 111 -0.52 19.18 1.42
C LEU A 111 -1.83 18.69 2.01
N GLY A 112 -2.84 18.48 1.16
CA GLY A 112 -4.13 17.95 1.61
C GLY A 112 -4.00 16.56 2.22
N PHE A 113 -3.25 15.67 1.59
CA PHE A 113 -3.05 14.30 2.07
C PHE A 113 -2.18 14.23 3.33
N LEU A 114 -1.20 15.12 3.50
CA LEU A 114 -0.44 15.21 4.74
C LEU A 114 -1.37 15.39 5.94
N GLU A 115 -2.38 16.25 5.81
CA GLU A 115 -3.29 16.57 6.91
C GLU A 115 -4.40 15.54 7.09
N ASP A 116 -4.94 15.00 5.98
CA ASP A 116 -6.13 14.14 5.98
C ASP A 116 -5.80 12.64 6.04
N ARG A 117 -4.69 12.17 5.44
CA ARG A 117 -4.41 10.75 5.19
C ARG A 117 -3.15 10.21 5.80
N VAL A 118 -2.14 11.05 6.00
CA VAL A 118 -0.86 10.63 6.59
C VAL A 118 -1.01 10.50 8.11
N VAL A 119 -0.65 9.35 8.64
CA VAL A 119 -0.55 9.12 10.09
C VAL A 119 0.86 9.49 10.52
N ALA A 120 1.01 10.65 11.14
CA ALA A 120 2.28 11.18 11.64
C ALA A 120 2.05 12.06 12.87
N SER A 121 3.13 12.40 13.59
CA SER A 121 3.04 13.34 14.72
C SER A 121 2.72 14.77 14.25
N ASP A 122 2.22 15.59 15.15
CA ASP A 122 1.93 16.99 14.85
C ASP A 122 3.21 17.78 14.49
N GLU A 123 4.35 17.43 15.10
CA GLU A 123 5.65 18.02 14.79
C GLU A 123 6.07 17.71 13.35
N PHE A 124 5.89 16.47 12.90
CA PHE A 124 6.16 16.06 11.51
C PHE A 124 5.23 16.84 10.55
N LYS A 125 3.92 16.84 10.82
CA LYS A 125 2.95 17.56 9.99
C LYS A 125 3.26 19.06 9.94
N GLN A 126 3.65 19.67 11.05
CA GLN A 126 4.07 21.07 11.11
C GLN A 126 5.32 21.34 10.25
N ALA A 127 6.33 20.46 10.33
CA ALA A 127 7.56 20.60 9.56
C ALA A 127 7.31 20.54 8.04
N PHE A 128 6.39 19.67 7.60
CA PHE A 128 6.07 19.45 6.20
C PHE A 128 4.77 20.14 5.72
N ALA A 129 4.13 20.98 6.54
CA ALA A 129 2.81 21.56 6.26
C ALA A 129 2.70 22.30 4.91
N ARG A 130 3.80 22.81 4.35
CA ARG A 130 3.84 23.52 3.06
C ARG A 130 4.62 22.82 1.97
N GLN A 131 5.04 21.57 2.22
CA GLN A 131 5.85 20.75 1.30
C GLN A 131 5.15 19.43 0.97
N GLY A 132 4.33 18.91 1.88
CA GLY A 132 3.78 17.56 1.83
C GLY A 132 4.76 16.52 2.37
N ASP A 133 4.27 15.32 2.62
CA ASP A 133 5.11 14.18 3.03
C ASP A 133 5.98 13.73 1.85
N PRO A 134 7.31 13.66 2.01
CA PRO A 134 8.23 13.36 0.90
C PRO A 134 8.08 11.95 0.32
N ASP A 135 7.43 11.03 1.03
CA ASP A 135 7.30 9.65 0.59
C ASP A 135 5.87 9.28 0.18
N PHE A 136 4.84 10.06 0.55
CA PHE A 136 3.45 9.71 0.28
C PHE A 136 3.11 9.77 -1.22
N GLN A 137 3.58 10.80 -1.91
CA GLN A 137 3.40 10.90 -3.35
C GLN A 137 4.20 9.83 -4.08
N ALA A 138 5.48 9.68 -3.71
CA ALA A 138 6.37 8.69 -4.29
C ALA A 138 5.79 7.26 -4.19
N PHE A 139 5.18 6.91 -3.05
CA PHE A 139 4.47 5.63 -2.88
C PHE A 139 3.39 5.44 -3.94
N HIS A 140 2.55 6.44 -4.14
CA HIS A 140 1.45 6.36 -5.11
C HIS A 140 1.95 6.42 -6.55
N HIS A 141 3.03 7.17 -6.84
CA HIS A 141 3.69 7.16 -8.14
C HIS A 141 4.18 5.74 -8.49
N ASP A 142 4.85 5.06 -7.54
CA ASP A 142 5.34 3.71 -7.74
C ASP A 142 4.19 2.68 -7.84
N LEU A 143 3.11 2.84 -7.07
CA LEU A 143 1.93 2.00 -7.15
C LEU A 143 1.24 2.12 -8.53
N TYR A 144 0.94 3.34 -8.96
CA TYR A 144 0.20 3.55 -10.21
C TYR A 144 1.06 3.31 -11.45
N ARG A 145 2.39 3.42 -11.35
CA ARG A 145 3.27 2.92 -12.41
C ARG A 145 3.08 1.41 -12.63
N THR A 146 2.98 0.62 -11.57
CA THR A 146 2.72 -0.82 -11.68
C THR A 146 1.30 -1.10 -12.19
N VAL A 147 0.28 -0.46 -11.62
CA VAL A 147 -1.12 -0.59 -12.06
C VAL A 147 -1.27 -0.27 -13.55
N GLY A 148 -0.58 0.75 -14.05
CA GLY A 148 -0.57 1.15 -15.46
C GLY A 148 0.45 0.40 -16.34
N LYS A 149 1.10 -0.65 -15.81
CA LYS A 149 2.08 -1.46 -16.55
C LYS A 149 3.22 -0.62 -17.15
N GLY A 150 3.66 0.39 -16.41
CA GLY A 150 4.66 1.37 -16.79
C GLY A 150 4.09 2.70 -17.30
N ARG A 151 2.84 2.76 -17.74
CA ARG A 151 2.18 3.96 -18.25
C ARG A 151 1.28 4.59 -17.21
N TRP A 152 1.63 5.80 -16.75
CA TRP A 152 0.82 6.46 -15.74
C TRP A 152 0.93 7.99 -15.80
N TRP A 153 -0.11 8.68 -15.27
CA TRP A 153 -0.22 10.13 -15.21
C TRP A 153 -0.58 10.62 -13.82
N VAL A 154 -0.17 11.82 -13.47
CA VAL A 154 -0.85 12.61 -12.45
C VAL A 154 -2.01 13.33 -13.12
N MET A 155 -3.25 12.93 -12.82
CA MET A 155 -4.43 13.53 -13.43
C MET A 155 -4.80 14.85 -12.76
N GLU A 156 -4.58 14.94 -11.46
CA GLU A 156 -4.86 16.12 -10.67
C GLU A 156 -3.68 16.45 -9.76
N GLN A 157 -2.78 17.32 -10.21
CA GLN A 157 -1.70 17.84 -9.35
C GLN A 157 -2.18 19.07 -8.62
N GLN A 158 -2.00 19.10 -7.31
CA GLN A 158 -2.32 20.25 -6.44
C GLN A 158 -1.56 21.50 -6.87
N PRO A 159 -2.24 22.64 -7.24
CA PRO A 159 -1.57 23.89 -7.60
C PRO A 159 -1.49 24.91 -6.45
N GLY A 160 -2.17 24.64 -5.33
CA GLY A 160 -2.29 25.56 -4.20
C GLY A 160 -3.17 25.01 -3.09
N PRO A 161 -3.74 25.84 -2.21
CA PRO A 161 -4.68 25.37 -1.20
C PRO A 161 -5.85 24.60 -1.78
N VAL A 162 -6.23 23.49 -1.13
CA VAL A 162 -7.46 22.74 -1.43
C VAL A 162 -8.58 23.21 -0.49
N ASN A 163 -9.79 22.66 -0.62
CA ASN A 163 -10.93 23.07 0.19
C ASN A 163 -11.44 21.99 1.15
N TRP A 164 -10.91 20.77 1.06
CA TRP A 164 -11.43 19.59 1.76
C TRP A 164 -10.55 19.10 2.92
N ALA A 165 -9.27 19.48 2.98
CA ALA A 165 -8.41 19.08 4.08
C ALA A 165 -8.72 19.88 5.36
N PRO A 166 -8.39 19.35 6.55
CA PRO A 166 -8.55 20.07 7.81
C PRO A 166 -7.79 21.42 7.85
N TYR A 167 -6.61 21.47 7.24
CA TYR A 167 -5.77 22.65 7.10
C TYR A 167 -5.28 22.76 5.65
N ASN A 168 -5.35 23.97 5.08
CA ASN A 168 -5.10 24.22 3.66
C ASN A 168 -4.08 25.35 3.46
N PRO A 169 -2.82 25.20 3.85
CA PRO A 169 -1.79 26.21 3.65
C PRO A 169 -1.43 26.33 2.16
N ALA A 170 -0.86 27.47 1.78
CA ALA A 170 -0.23 27.60 0.47
C ALA A 170 1.12 26.85 0.45
N PRO A 171 1.49 26.19 -0.65
CA PRO A 171 2.81 25.57 -0.80
C PRO A 171 3.94 26.63 -0.73
N LEU A 172 5.13 26.17 -0.37
CA LEU A 172 6.33 27.00 -0.53
C LEU A 172 6.60 27.25 -2.02
N PRO A 173 7.22 28.40 -2.37
CA PRO A 173 7.69 28.62 -3.75
C PRO A 173 8.62 27.48 -4.21
N GLY A 174 8.42 27.00 -5.43
CA GLY A 174 9.16 25.89 -6.02
C GLY A 174 8.53 24.52 -5.81
N MET A 175 7.50 24.39 -4.97
CA MET A 175 6.92 23.07 -4.67
C MET A 175 6.11 22.50 -5.82
N ILE A 176 5.38 23.32 -6.58
CA ILE A 176 4.64 22.86 -7.77
C ILE A 176 5.60 22.28 -8.81
N ARG A 177 6.74 22.94 -8.99
CA ARG A 177 7.80 22.46 -9.87
C ARG A 177 8.43 21.16 -9.33
N LEU A 178 8.74 21.10 -8.03
CA LEU A 178 9.33 19.91 -7.41
C LEU A 178 8.41 18.70 -7.53
N TRP A 179 7.13 18.79 -7.18
CA TRP A 179 6.16 17.70 -7.27
C TRP A 179 5.99 17.20 -8.72
N SER A 180 6.01 18.12 -9.69
CA SER A 180 5.93 17.73 -11.10
C SER A 180 7.17 16.94 -11.55
N TRP A 181 8.36 17.39 -11.17
CA TRP A 181 9.60 16.69 -11.47
C TRP A 181 9.75 15.36 -10.72
N GLU A 182 9.23 15.27 -9.50
CA GLU A 182 9.14 14.00 -8.77
C GLU A 182 8.30 12.98 -9.56
N ALA A 183 7.13 13.36 -10.05
CA ALA A 183 6.30 12.49 -10.87
C ALA A 183 7.04 12.03 -12.14
N PHE A 184 7.72 12.93 -12.86
CA PHE A 184 8.52 12.55 -14.04
C PHE A 184 9.70 11.66 -13.69
N ALA A 185 10.38 11.89 -12.56
CA ALA A 185 11.44 11.01 -12.07
C ALA A 185 10.94 9.60 -11.74
N HIS A 186 9.67 9.45 -11.39
CA HIS A 186 9.00 8.17 -11.22
C HIS A 186 8.38 7.60 -12.52
N GLY A 187 8.60 8.26 -13.67
CA GLY A 187 8.19 7.81 -14.98
C GLY A 187 6.79 8.22 -15.42
N ALA A 188 6.21 9.28 -14.84
CA ALA A 188 4.95 9.82 -15.33
C ALA A 188 5.07 10.29 -16.78
N GLU A 189 4.08 9.96 -17.61
CA GLU A 189 3.99 10.50 -18.99
C GLU A 189 3.42 11.92 -19.00
N ALA A 190 2.59 12.28 -18.01
CA ALA A 190 1.94 13.58 -17.93
C ALA A 190 1.66 13.99 -16.47
N VAL A 191 1.70 15.29 -16.24
CA VAL A 191 1.23 15.94 -15.01
C VAL A 191 0.20 16.99 -15.39
N CYS A 192 -1.05 16.77 -14.97
CA CYS A 192 -2.18 17.67 -15.18
C CYS A 192 -2.49 18.41 -13.89
N TYR A 193 -2.61 19.72 -13.96
CA TYR A 193 -2.92 20.52 -12.76
C TYR A 193 -4.43 20.66 -12.57
N PHE A 194 -4.94 20.36 -11.41
CA PHE A 194 -6.33 20.61 -11.09
C PHE A 194 -6.44 21.84 -10.20
N ARG A 195 -6.90 22.96 -10.73
CA ARG A 195 -7.54 23.15 -12.05
C ARG A 195 -6.94 24.33 -12.80
N TRP A 196 -7.37 24.54 -14.04
CA TRP A 196 -6.96 25.70 -14.84
C TRP A 196 -7.32 27.03 -14.14
N ARG A 197 -8.58 27.20 -13.71
CA ARG A 197 -9.04 28.39 -12.99
C ARG A 197 -9.88 28.02 -11.78
N GLN A 198 -9.60 28.63 -10.65
CA GLN A 198 -10.40 28.51 -9.43
C GLN A 198 -11.85 28.91 -9.70
N ALA A 199 -12.80 28.08 -9.31
CA ALA A 199 -14.21 28.35 -9.50
C ALA A 199 -14.67 29.52 -8.60
N PRO A 200 -15.38 30.51 -9.15
CA PRO A 200 -15.92 31.61 -8.34
C PRO A 200 -17.25 31.26 -7.64
N PHE A 201 -17.73 30.03 -7.78
CA PHE A 201 -19.01 29.56 -7.25
C PHE A 201 -18.99 28.04 -7.02
N ALA A 202 -20.03 27.52 -6.38
CA ALA A 202 -20.28 26.11 -6.10
C ALA A 202 -19.31 25.49 -5.06
N GLN A 203 -19.24 24.15 -5.01
CA GLN A 203 -18.65 23.41 -3.89
C GLN A 203 -17.14 23.56 -3.75
N GLU A 204 -16.42 23.81 -4.85
CA GLU A 204 -14.96 23.90 -4.84
C GLU A 204 -14.43 25.34 -4.99
N GLN A 205 -15.16 26.31 -4.47
CA GLN A 205 -14.76 27.72 -4.56
C GLN A 205 -13.39 28.03 -3.96
N MET A 206 -13.00 27.28 -2.91
CA MET A 206 -11.71 27.49 -2.24
C MET A 206 -10.59 26.60 -2.78
N HIS A 207 -10.88 25.76 -3.79
CA HIS A 207 -9.88 24.92 -4.44
C HIS A 207 -9.08 25.76 -5.45
N ALA A 208 -7.80 25.96 -5.17
CA ALA A 208 -6.93 26.78 -6.01
C ALA A 208 -6.81 26.25 -7.45
N GLY A 209 -6.56 27.16 -8.38
CA GLY A 209 -6.24 26.83 -9.78
C GLY A 209 -4.94 27.49 -10.22
N LEU A 210 -4.55 27.29 -11.48
CA LEU A 210 -3.45 28.01 -12.13
C LEU A 210 -3.82 29.47 -12.38
N LEU A 211 -5.12 29.77 -12.50
CA LEU A 211 -5.68 31.10 -12.48
C LEU A 211 -6.56 31.31 -11.25
N ARG A 212 -6.59 32.53 -10.77
CA ARG A 212 -7.50 33.01 -9.72
C ARG A 212 -8.95 33.09 -10.25
N PRO A 213 -9.95 33.25 -9.36
CA PRO A 213 -11.37 33.38 -9.80
C PRO A 213 -11.62 34.57 -10.73
N ASP A 214 -10.83 35.62 -10.61
CA ASP A 214 -10.87 36.82 -11.47
C ASP A 214 -10.08 36.68 -12.77
N SER A 215 -9.60 35.45 -13.09
CA SER A 215 -8.78 35.09 -14.26
C SER A 215 -7.37 35.69 -14.28
N ALA A 216 -6.92 36.31 -13.19
CA ALA A 216 -5.51 36.69 -13.06
C ALA A 216 -4.62 35.46 -12.73
N ASP A 217 -3.33 35.57 -13.03
CA ASP A 217 -2.36 34.52 -12.77
C ASP A 217 -2.30 34.19 -11.26
N ALA A 218 -2.38 32.92 -10.91
CA ALA A 218 -2.05 32.42 -9.56
C ALA A 218 -0.56 32.06 -9.49
N PRO A 219 0.05 31.99 -8.28
CA PRO A 219 1.48 31.70 -8.15
C PRO A 219 1.93 30.42 -8.86
N ALA A 220 1.13 29.37 -8.84
CA ALA A 220 1.42 28.08 -9.47
C ALA A 220 1.60 28.16 -11.00
N LEU A 221 0.98 29.12 -11.67
CA LEU A 221 1.08 29.22 -13.14
C LEU A 221 2.52 29.52 -13.60
N ALA A 222 3.27 30.32 -12.86
CA ALA A 222 4.67 30.60 -13.19
C ALA A 222 5.53 29.34 -13.13
N GLU A 223 5.36 28.53 -12.06
CA GLU A 223 6.08 27.27 -11.92
C GLU A 223 5.65 26.22 -12.96
N ALA A 224 4.36 26.11 -13.28
CA ALA A 224 3.87 25.22 -14.34
C ALA A 224 4.42 25.59 -15.72
N LYS A 225 4.52 26.88 -16.03
CA LYS A 225 5.18 27.38 -17.27
C LYS A 225 6.67 27.05 -17.30
N GLU A 226 7.34 27.10 -16.14
CA GLU A 226 8.75 26.72 -16.03
C GLU A 226 8.94 25.23 -16.28
N VAL A 227 8.15 24.37 -15.64
CA VAL A 227 8.15 22.93 -15.88
C VAL A 227 7.93 22.62 -17.37
N ALA A 228 6.95 23.25 -18.02
CA ALA A 228 6.69 23.03 -19.44
C ALA A 228 7.88 23.43 -20.34
N ARG A 229 8.65 24.46 -19.97
CA ARG A 229 9.88 24.82 -20.69
C ARG A 229 11.00 23.80 -20.47
N GLU A 230 11.18 23.37 -19.22
CA GLU A 230 12.22 22.42 -18.84
C GLU A 230 12.01 21.04 -19.46
N ILE A 231 10.77 20.57 -19.56
CA ILE A 231 10.42 19.29 -20.21
C ILE A 231 10.80 19.30 -21.69
N ALA A 232 10.66 20.42 -22.38
CA ALA A 232 11.01 20.53 -23.81
C ALA A 232 12.51 20.24 -24.07
N ASP A 233 13.36 20.49 -23.08
CA ASP A 233 14.81 20.28 -23.14
C ASP A 233 15.27 19.03 -22.38
N ALA A 234 14.36 18.38 -21.63
CA ALA A 234 14.69 17.22 -20.81
C ALA A 234 14.76 15.92 -21.64
N HIS A 235 15.59 15.01 -21.18
CA HIS A 235 15.58 13.64 -21.70
C HIS A 235 14.40 12.88 -21.07
N SER A 236 13.72 12.07 -21.88
CA SER A 236 12.67 11.18 -21.37
C SER A 236 13.26 10.15 -20.42
N VAL A 237 12.52 9.85 -19.36
CA VAL A 237 12.82 8.68 -18.52
C VAL A 237 12.34 7.45 -19.29
N GLU A 238 13.28 6.67 -19.83
CA GLU A 238 12.96 5.49 -20.66
C GLU A 238 12.58 4.28 -19.78
N GLU A 239 13.24 4.12 -18.65
CA GLU A 239 12.98 3.01 -17.71
C GLU A 239 13.21 3.45 -16.27
N CYS A 240 12.30 3.07 -15.38
CA CYS A 240 12.46 3.26 -13.94
C CYS A 240 13.06 1.99 -13.35
N LEU A 241 14.31 2.06 -12.93
CA LEU A 241 15.00 0.92 -12.31
C LEU A 241 14.69 0.85 -10.82
N SER A 242 14.35 -0.33 -10.33
CA SER A 242 14.08 -0.57 -8.91
C SER A 242 14.86 -1.78 -8.42
N GLU A 243 15.57 -1.59 -7.31
CA GLU A 243 16.28 -2.67 -6.63
C GLU A 243 15.35 -3.52 -5.77
N VAL A 244 14.23 -2.96 -5.34
CA VAL A 244 13.32 -3.55 -4.35
C VAL A 244 11.93 -3.72 -4.92
N ALA A 245 11.33 -4.90 -4.67
CA ALA A 245 9.89 -5.08 -4.76
C ALA A 245 9.28 -5.02 -3.36
N LEU A 246 8.29 -4.16 -3.17
CA LEU A 246 7.44 -4.12 -1.99
C LEU A 246 6.06 -4.67 -2.39
N LEU A 247 5.68 -5.82 -1.82
CA LEU A 247 4.41 -6.43 -2.14
C LEU A 247 3.27 -5.76 -1.40
N PHE A 248 2.22 -5.41 -2.13
CA PHE A 248 1.00 -4.81 -1.62
C PHE A 248 -0.21 -5.67 -2.02
N ASP A 249 -1.05 -6.01 -1.04
CA ASP A 249 -2.22 -6.88 -1.24
C ASP A 249 -3.48 -6.24 -0.66
N TYR A 250 -4.43 -5.92 -1.54
CA TYR A 250 -5.72 -5.34 -1.15
C TYR A 250 -6.53 -6.28 -0.25
N GLN A 251 -6.47 -7.59 -0.48
CA GLN A 251 -7.15 -8.56 0.38
C GLN A 251 -6.60 -8.53 1.82
N SER A 252 -5.28 -8.43 1.98
CA SER A 252 -4.67 -8.26 3.30
C SER A 252 -5.12 -6.96 3.96
N ASP A 253 -5.24 -5.84 3.23
CA ASP A 253 -5.81 -4.60 3.79
C ASP A 253 -7.24 -4.82 4.30
N TRP A 254 -8.08 -5.50 3.53
CA TRP A 254 -9.45 -5.79 3.95
C TRP A 254 -9.51 -6.70 5.19
N MET A 255 -8.63 -7.69 5.28
CA MET A 255 -8.51 -8.57 6.45
C MET A 255 -8.05 -7.79 7.69
N TRP A 256 -7.02 -6.95 7.56
CA TRP A 256 -6.55 -6.08 8.64
C TRP A 256 -7.64 -5.14 9.15
N ARG A 257 -8.41 -4.52 8.24
CA ARG A 257 -9.54 -3.64 8.60
C ARG A 257 -10.70 -4.40 9.25
N THR A 258 -10.91 -5.67 8.90
CA THR A 258 -11.99 -6.49 9.45
C THR A 258 -11.67 -6.92 10.89
N LEU A 259 -10.43 -7.36 11.16
CA LEU A 259 -9.95 -7.72 12.50
C LEU A 259 -8.55 -7.10 12.74
N PRO A 260 -8.48 -5.80 13.04
CA PRO A 260 -7.20 -5.13 13.30
C PRO A 260 -6.53 -5.63 14.57
N GLN A 261 -7.30 -6.13 15.54
CA GLN A 261 -6.88 -6.61 16.87
C GLN A 261 -6.17 -5.55 17.72
N GLY A 262 -6.20 -4.30 17.32
CA GLY A 262 -5.63 -3.17 18.03
C GLY A 262 -6.01 -1.84 17.39
N ARG A 263 -5.95 -0.77 18.17
CA ARG A 263 -6.28 0.57 17.70
C ARG A 263 -5.15 1.12 16.83
N GLY A 264 -5.50 1.63 15.64
CA GLY A 264 -4.54 2.27 14.73
C GLY A 264 -3.64 1.31 13.96
N LEU A 265 -3.92 0.00 14.02
CA LEU A 265 -3.21 -1.01 13.23
C LEU A 265 -3.86 -1.13 11.85
N GLU A 266 -3.32 -0.41 10.88
CA GLU A 266 -3.74 -0.42 9.47
C GLU A 266 -2.64 -1.00 8.59
N TYR A 267 -3.01 -1.89 7.67
CA TYR A 267 -2.08 -2.50 6.73
C TYR A 267 -1.33 -1.47 5.88
N PHE A 268 -2.05 -0.46 5.37
CA PHE A 268 -1.41 0.61 4.59
C PHE A 268 -0.27 1.28 5.36
N ASN A 269 -0.46 1.57 6.65
CA ASN A 269 0.57 2.23 7.46
C ASN A 269 1.79 1.32 7.68
N LEU A 270 1.59 0.00 7.82
CA LEU A 270 2.70 -0.97 7.91
C LEU A 270 3.51 -0.99 6.61
N ILE A 271 2.85 -1.07 5.46
CA ILE A 271 3.49 -1.02 4.14
C ILE A 271 4.24 0.30 3.96
N TYR A 272 3.60 1.40 4.34
CA TYR A 272 4.15 2.74 4.19
C TYR A 272 5.38 2.98 5.07
N ASP A 273 5.41 2.46 6.31
CA ASP A 273 6.60 2.50 7.16
C ASP A 273 7.78 1.73 6.52
N ASN A 274 7.52 0.57 5.92
CA ASN A 274 8.54 -0.18 5.18
C ASN A 274 9.04 0.58 3.94
N TYR A 275 8.12 1.17 3.16
CA TYR A 275 8.45 1.99 2.00
C TYR A 275 9.35 3.17 2.39
N ARG A 276 8.98 3.91 3.43
CA ARG A 276 9.73 5.06 3.94
C ARG A 276 11.16 4.69 4.36
N ALA A 277 11.33 3.58 5.08
CA ALA A 277 12.64 3.09 5.49
C ALA A 277 13.54 2.73 4.30
N LEU A 278 12.97 2.07 3.27
CA LEU A 278 13.69 1.74 2.03
C LEU A 278 14.08 3.00 1.26
N ARG A 279 13.19 3.97 1.15
CA ARG A 279 13.46 5.26 0.49
C ARG A 279 14.53 6.07 1.22
N GLY A 280 14.55 6.01 2.56
CA GLY A 280 15.59 6.62 3.39
C GLY A 280 16.99 6.06 3.13
N LEU A 281 17.09 4.81 2.69
CA LEU A 281 18.34 4.18 2.23
C LEU A 281 18.66 4.50 0.76
N GLY A 282 17.92 5.39 0.10
CA GLY A 282 18.12 5.75 -1.31
C GLY A 282 17.80 4.63 -2.30
N LEU A 283 17.07 3.61 -1.87
CA LEU A 283 16.61 2.53 -2.73
C LEU A 283 15.40 2.94 -3.55
N SER A 284 15.36 2.52 -4.82
CA SER A 284 14.18 2.63 -5.67
C SER A 284 13.29 1.40 -5.45
N VAL A 285 11.99 1.61 -5.36
CA VAL A 285 11.00 0.60 -5.00
C VAL A 285 9.95 0.46 -6.10
N ASP A 286 9.62 -0.77 -6.49
CA ASP A 286 8.39 -1.09 -7.21
C ASP A 286 7.36 -1.63 -6.21
N ILE A 287 6.13 -1.12 -6.25
CA ILE A 287 5.01 -1.65 -5.48
C ILE A 287 4.26 -2.63 -6.37
N LEU A 288 4.31 -3.91 -6.02
CA LEU A 288 3.80 -5.00 -6.84
C LEU A 288 2.64 -5.72 -6.15
N SER A 289 1.73 -6.27 -6.94
CA SER A 289 0.77 -7.24 -6.41
C SER A 289 1.46 -8.56 -6.05
N THR A 290 0.78 -9.40 -5.29
CA THR A 290 1.28 -10.76 -4.98
C THR A 290 1.32 -11.68 -6.20
N GLU A 291 0.62 -11.33 -7.27
CA GLU A 291 0.56 -12.07 -8.54
C GLU A 291 1.69 -11.68 -9.51
N ASP A 292 2.26 -10.47 -9.36
CA ASP A 292 3.30 -9.94 -10.26
C ASP A 292 4.61 -10.73 -10.17
N ASP A 293 5.43 -10.64 -11.21
CA ASP A 293 6.78 -11.19 -11.23
C ASP A 293 7.78 -10.24 -10.54
N PHE A 294 8.28 -10.67 -9.39
CA PHE A 294 9.32 -9.98 -8.63
C PHE A 294 10.70 -10.64 -8.72
N SER A 295 10.90 -11.58 -9.64
CA SER A 295 12.15 -12.37 -9.74
C SER A 295 13.38 -11.53 -10.06
N LYS A 296 13.21 -10.42 -10.80
CA LYS A 296 14.27 -9.49 -11.19
C LYS A 296 14.78 -8.59 -10.06
N HIS A 297 14.00 -8.42 -8.99
CA HIS A 297 14.36 -7.51 -7.91
C HIS A 297 15.40 -8.14 -6.97
N LYS A 298 16.34 -7.33 -6.51
CA LYS A 298 17.40 -7.78 -5.61
C LYS A 298 16.90 -8.08 -4.20
N LEU A 299 15.93 -7.31 -3.71
CA LEU A 299 15.28 -7.47 -2.42
C LEU A 299 13.76 -7.52 -2.63
N VAL A 300 13.07 -8.44 -1.94
CA VAL A 300 11.61 -8.46 -1.84
C VAL A 300 11.20 -8.26 -0.40
N VAL A 301 10.26 -7.34 -0.17
CA VAL A 301 9.68 -7.03 1.13
C VAL A 301 8.18 -7.31 1.06
N ALA A 302 7.70 -8.23 1.87
CA ALA A 302 6.34 -8.74 1.86
C ALA A 302 5.70 -8.68 3.25
N PRO A 303 5.46 -7.47 3.80
CA PRO A 303 4.96 -7.33 5.16
C PRO A 303 3.46 -7.52 5.23
N GLY A 304 2.98 -8.08 6.32
CA GLY A 304 1.57 -8.06 6.68
C GLY A 304 0.61 -8.86 5.80
N LEU A 305 1.11 -9.77 4.96
CA LEU A 305 0.30 -10.63 4.09
C LEU A 305 -0.39 -11.72 4.91
N LEU A 306 -1.60 -11.46 5.44
CA LEU A 306 -2.29 -12.39 6.34
C LEU A 306 -2.51 -13.75 5.68
N TYR A 307 -2.97 -13.76 4.44
CA TYR A 307 -3.06 -14.95 3.62
C TYR A 307 -1.96 -14.95 2.57
N MET A 308 -1.29 -16.06 2.40
CA MET A 308 -0.35 -16.31 1.31
C MET A 308 -0.69 -17.65 0.66
N SER A 309 -0.91 -17.63 -0.66
CA SER A 309 -1.08 -18.87 -1.43
C SER A 309 0.19 -19.71 -1.39
N ASP A 310 0.08 -21.00 -1.64
CA ASP A 310 1.25 -21.88 -1.66
C ASP A 310 2.21 -21.52 -2.80
N ASP A 311 1.70 -21.04 -3.95
CA ASP A 311 2.50 -20.47 -5.02
C ASP A 311 3.32 -19.27 -4.56
N LEU A 312 2.70 -18.29 -3.90
CA LEU A 312 3.40 -17.13 -3.39
C LEU A 312 4.50 -17.51 -2.37
N LYS A 313 4.18 -18.41 -1.42
CA LYS A 313 5.17 -18.94 -0.47
C LYS A 313 6.36 -19.60 -1.18
N GLU A 314 6.08 -20.38 -2.21
CA GLU A 314 7.13 -21.04 -3.00
C GLU A 314 7.99 -20.02 -3.75
N ARG A 315 7.38 -19.04 -4.44
CA ARG A 315 8.09 -17.97 -5.15
C ARG A 315 8.96 -17.13 -4.20
N LEU A 316 8.45 -16.73 -3.03
CA LEU A 316 9.21 -16.01 -2.01
C LEU A 316 10.39 -16.82 -1.45
N SER A 317 10.24 -18.13 -1.33
CA SER A 317 11.24 -19.01 -0.72
C SER A 317 12.33 -19.49 -1.68
N LYS A 318 12.03 -19.53 -2.99
CA LYS A 318 12.95 -20.06 -4.02
C LYS A 318 13.80 -18.99 -4.71
N ARG A 319 13.49 -17.72 -4.50
CA ARG A 319 14.22 -16.64 -5.17
C ARG A 319 15.68 -16.53 -4.72
N ASP A 320 16.53 -15.99 -5.58
CA ASP A 320 17.97 -15.89 -5.31
C ASP A 320 18.36 -14.71 -4.41
N GLY A 321 17.53 -13.67 -4.29
CA GLY A 321 17.77 -12.50 -3.42
C GLY A 321 17.17 -12.65 -2.02
N PRO A 322 17.50 -11.76 -1.09
CA PRO A 322 16.89 -11.70 0.23
C PRO A 322 15.38 -11.40 0.15
N THR A 323 14.66 -11.99 1.09
CA THR A 323 13.21 -11.81 1.26
C THR A 323 12.92 -11.45 2.71
N VAL A 324 12.18 -10.36 2.93
CA VAL A 324 11.72 -9.94 4.26
C VAL A 324 10.22 -10.11 4.34
N VAL A 325 9.73 -10.80 5.35
CA VAL A 325 8.32 -11.13 5.56
C VAL A 325 7.91 -10.79 6.99
N GLY A 326 6.64 -10.62 7.26
CA GLY A 326 6.09 -10.36 8.61
C GLY A 326 5.83 -8.87 8.86
N PRO A 327 5.21 -8.51 9.98
CA PRO A 327 4.51 -9.39 10.91
C PRO A 327 3.17 -9.92 10.35
N ARG A 328 2.50 -10.82 11.04
CA ARG A 328 1.20 -11.42 10.71
C ARG A 328 1.15 -12.21 9.39
N SER A 329 2.23 -12.23 8.61
CA SER A 329 2.23 -12.92 7.32
C SER A 329 1.99 -14.42 7.48
N GLY A 330 1.10 -14.98 6.61
CA GLY A 330 0.73 -16.40 6.65
C GLY A 330 -0.05 -16.82 7.89
N SER A 331 -0.62 -15.90 8.65
CA SER A 331 -1.37 -16.21 9.87
C SER A 331 -2.79 -16.68 9.61
N SER A 332 -3.34 -16.40 8.44
CA SER A 332 -4.75 -16.68 8.11
C SER A 332 -4.88 -17.56 6.88
N THR A 333 -5.98 -18.32 6.85
CA THR A 333 -6.44 -19.02 5.65
C THR A 333 -7.10 -18.03 4.69
N GLU A 334 -7.37 -18.48 3.46
CA GLU A 334 -8.11 -17.70 2.46
C GLU A 334 -9.48 -17.23 2.94
N ASN A 335 -10.15 -18.05 3.76
CA ASN A 335 -11.47 -17.74 4.35
C ASN A 335 -11.38 -17.10 5.73
N PHE A 336 -10.23 -16.47 6.05
CA PHE A 336 -10.00 -15.74 7.29
C PHE A 336 -10.00 -16.56 8.59
N GLY A 337 -9.84 -17.88 8.48
CA GLY A 337 -9.53 -18.71 9.64
C GLY A 337 -8.07 -18.61 10.05
N ILE A 338 -7.72 -19.09 11.23
CA ILE A 338 -6.32 -19.19 11.68
C ILE A 338 -5.68 -20.42 11.01
N ASN A 339 -4.49 -20.24 10.45
CA ASN A 339 -3.74 -21.33 9.83
C ASN A 339 -3.33 -22.42 10.84
N ARG A 340 -3.37 -23.67 10.42
CA ARG A 340 -2.89 -24.83 11.17
C ARG A 340 -2.02 -25.70 10.25
N PRO A 341 -0.72 -25.79 10.54
CA PRO A 341 0.04 -25.22 11.67
C PRO A 341 0.06 -23.68 11.69
N LEU A 342 0.39 -23.10 12.87
CA LEU A 342 0.45 -21.65 13.06
C LEU A 342 1.49 -21.02 12.12
N GLY A 343 1.21 -19.79 11.65
CA GLY A 343 2.04 -19.09 10.70
C GLY A 343 3.46 -18.75 11.18
N PRO A 344 4.31 -18.31 10.25
CA PRO A 344 4.05 -17.94 8.86
C PRO A 344 4.01 -19.10 7.86
N ASN A 345 4.43 -20.33 8.22
CA ASN A 345 4.45 -21.51 7.34
C ASN A 345 5.14 -21.27 5.98
N LEU A 346 6.28 -20.61 6.00
CA LEU A 346 7.11 -20.39 4.83
C LEU A 346 8.13 -21.52 4.67
N PRO A 347 8.34 -22.04 3.46
CA PRO A 347 9.46 -22.92 3.19
C PRO A 347 10.80 -22.26 3.55
N ASN A 348 11.77 -23.06 3.97
CA ASN A 348 13.15 -22.63 4.26
C ASN A 348 13.33 -21.69 5.48
N ILE A 349 12.32 -21.52 6.30
CA ILE A 349 12.44 -20.88 7.63
C ILE A 349 11.57 -21.64 8.64
N ASN A 350 12.16 -21.96 9.78
CA ASN A 350 11.46 -22.67 10.85
C ASN A 350 11.11 -21.68 11.97
N VAL A 351 9.98 -21.01 11.82
CA VAL A 351 9.46 -20.07 12.81
C VAL A 351 7.96 -20.26 13.00
N THR A 352 7.53 -20.26 14.25
CA THR A 352 6.12 -20.37 14.64
C THR A 352 5.76 -19.20 15.54
N THR A 353 4.67 -18.50 15.21
CA THR A 353 4.08 -17.46 16.06
C THR A 353 3.16 -18.10 17.06
N THR A 354 3.55 -18.16 18.34
CA THR A 354 2.81 -18.86 19.40
C THR A 354 1.87 -17.96 20.19
N ARG A 355 2.14 -16.66 20.23
CA ARG A 355 1.31 -15.65 20.87
C ARG A 355 1.48 -14.32 20.14
N VAL A 356 0.40 -13.55 20.09
CA VAL A 356 0.40 -12.19 19.56
C VAL A 356 -0.09 -11.22 20.64
N GLU A 357 0.42 -10.00 20.59
CA GLU A 357 -0.05 -8.93 21.48
C GLU A 357 -0.01 -7.57 20.78
N THR A 358 -0.88 -6.67 21.20
CA THR A 358 -0.92 -5.30 20.75
C THR A 358 -0.41 -4.37 21.81
N LEU A 359 0.48 -3.48 21.44
CA LEU A 359 1.17 -2.57 22.34
C LEU A 359 0.47 -1.21 22.37
N ARG A 360 0.42 -0.61 23.54
CA ARG A 360 0.01 0.80 23.66
C ARG A 360 1.06 1.71 23.01
N PRO A 361 0.67 2.84 22.40
CA PRO A 361 1.62 3.74 21.74
C PRO A 361 2.73 4.27 22.67
N ASP A 362 2.42 4.40 23.96
CA ASP A 362 3.33 4.85 25.02
C ASP A 362 4.17 3.71 25.65
N MET A 363 4.05 2.48 25.15
CA MET A 363 4.74 1.28 25.66
C MET A 363 5.38 0.46 24.54
N PRO A 364 6.22 1.06 23.66
CA PRO A 364 6.96 0.29 22.68
C PRO A 364 8.00 -0.60 23.37
N ILE A 365 8.38 -1.70 22.75
CA ILE A 365 9.43 -2.60 23.26
C ILE A 365 10.75 -2.25 22.55
N PRO A 366 11.76 -1.74 23.27
CA PRO A 366 13.07 -1.43 22.67
C PRO A 366 13.74 -2.68 22.10
N LEU A 367 14.48 -2.51 21.01
CA LEU A 367 15.32 -3.55 20.43
C LEU A 367 16.78 -3.38 20.84
N GLU A 368 17.49 -4.49 21.01
CA GLU A 368 18.96 -4.44 21.10
C GLU A 368 19.53 -3.85 19.79
N GLY A 369 20.41 -2.87 19.90
CA GLY A 369 20.99 -2.18 18.76
C GLY A 369 20.19 -0.97 18.25
N GLY A 370 19.05 -0.64 18.88
CA GLY A 370 18.25 0.57 18.66
C GLY A 370 16.99 0.37 17.84
N GLY A 371 16.10 1.36 17.92
CA GLY A 371 14.71 1.26 17.46
C GLY A 371 13.84 0.44 18.41
N CYS A 372 12.59 0.23 18.05
CA CYS A 372 11.63 -0.51 18.86
C CYS A 372 10.59 -1.27 18.04
N VAL A 373 9.92 -2.22 18.69
CA VAL A 373 8.65 -2.80 18.24
C VAL A 373 7.52 -1.93 18.78
N LYS A 374 6.64 -1.50 17.90
CA LYS A 374 5.44 -0.68 18.22
C LYS A 374 4.17 -1.38 17.78
N GLY A 375 3.07 -1.12 18.44
CA GLY A 375 1.73 -1.52 18.00
C GLY A 375 1.46 -3.03 17.99
N TRP A 376 2.28 -3.85 17.34
CA TRP A 376 2.12 -5.30 17.18
C TRP A 376 3.41 -6.04 17.50
N SER A 377 3.32 -7.09 18.33
CA SER A 377 4.43 -7.96 18.70
C SER A 377 4.00 -9.44 18.70
N GLU A 378 4.90 -10.30 18.24
CA GLU A 378 4.72 -11.75 18.16
C GLU A 378 5.75 -12.49 19.02
N ALA A 379 5.32 -13.45 19.80
CA ALA A 379 6.20 -14.40 20.45
C ALA A 379 6.57 -15.50 19.46
N LEU A 380 7.86 -15.61 19.14
CA LEU A 380 8.40 -16.51 18.13
C LEU A 380 9.06 -17.71 18.77
N GLU A 381 8.72 -18.90 18.28
CA GLU A 381 9.47 -20.14 18.53
C GLU A 381 10.22 -20.54 17.26
N THR A 382 11.50 -20.87 17.38
CA THR A 382 12.36 -21.17 16.24
C THR A 382 13.58 -22.00 16.61
N SER A 383 14.11 -22.76 15.65
CA SER A 383 15.47 -23.32 15.69
C SER A 383 16.45 -22.54 14.79
N ASP A 384 15.99 -21.51 14.09
CA ASP A 384 16.82 -20.68 13.21
C ASP A 384 17.52 -19.55 13.98
N THR A 385 18.30 -18.75 13.26
CA THR A 385 19.15 -17.74 13.86
C THR A 385 18.37 -16.50 14.27
N PRO A 386 18.46 -16.01 15.52
CA PRO A 386 17.95 -14.71 15.91
C PRO A 386 18.52 -13.60 15.02
N PHE A 387 17.65 -12.73 14.47
CA PHE A 387 18.07 -11.57 13.68
C PHE A 387 17.96 -10.27 14.48
N ARG A 388 16.89 -10.13 15.28
CA ARG A 388 16.72 -9.04 16.25
C ARG A 388 16.16 -9.60 17.55
N ILE A 389 16.61 -9.01 18.65
CA ILE A 389 16.22 -9.37 20.02
C ILE A 389 15.64 -8.14 20.69
N MET A 390 14.56 -8.29 21.43
CA MET A 390 13.98 -7.26 22.26
C MET A 390 14.79 -7.09 23.56
N ALA A 391 14.74 -5.91 24.16
CA ALA A 391 15.48 -5.63 25.41
C ALA A 391 15.08 -6.53 26.59
N ASN A 392 13.94 -7.19 26.52
CA ASN A 392 13.49 -8.20 27.50
C ASN A 392 14.02 -9.63 27.22
N GLY A 393 14.81 -9.79 26.13
CA GLY A 393 15.39 -11.07 25.72
C GLY A 393 14.54 -11.89 24.75
N ASP A 394 13.32 -11.45 24.43
CA ASP A 394 12.44 -12.14 23.46
C ASP A 394 12.92 -11.91 22.01
N LEU A 395 12.60 -12.85 21.13
CA LEU A 395 12.93 -12.73 19.71
C LEU A 395 11.99 -11.73 19.03
N ALA A 396 12.56 -10.73 18.36
CA ALA A 396 11.82 -9.79 17.53
C ALA A 396 11.85 -10.15 16.04
N ALA A 397 12.93 -10.80 15.59
CA ALA A 397 13.04 -11.27 14.21
C ALA A 397 13.98 -12.46 14.11
N VAL A 398 13.79 -13.28 13.07
CA VAL A 398 14.50 -14.51 12.79
C VAL A 398 15.00 -14.53 11.34
N SER A 399 16.18 -15.07 11.07
CA SER A 399 16.68 -15.26 9.71
C SER A 399 17.12 -16.71 9.48
N ALA A 400 16.78 -17.22 8.29
CA ALA A 400 17.22 -18.50 7.77
C ALA A 400 17.60 -18.37 6.30
N GLY A 401 18.85 -18.59 5.97
CA GLY A 401 19.36 -18.42 4.60
C GLY A 401 19.09 -17.00 4.08
N LYS A 402 18.19 -16.88 3.10
CA LYS A 402 17.83 -15.60 2.46
C LYS A 402 16.51 -15.01 2.99
N ILE A 403 15.82 -15.70 3.88
CA ILE A 403 14.53 -15.26 4.43
C ILE A 403 14.75 -14.64 5.80
N THR A 404 14.14 -13.47 6.02
CA THR A 404 14.06 -12.83 7.33
C THR A 404 12.58 -12.61 7.66
N TYR A 405 12.15 -13.11 8.82
CA TYR A 405 10.82 -12.88 9.36
C TYR A 405 10.88 -11.86 10.49
N LEU A 406 10.11 -10.78 10.34
CA LEU A 406 9.95 -9.75 11.38
C LEU A 406 8.70 -10.08 12.20
N GLY A 407 8.87 -10.42 13.47
CA GLY A 407 7.79 -10.77 14.39
C GLY A 407 7.17 -9.57 15.10
N GLY A 408 7.26 -8.39 14.54
CA GLY A 408 6.66 -7.19 15.10
C GLY A 408 6.59 -6.03 14.13
N TRP A 409 5.80 -5.03 14.48
CA TRP A 409 5.78 -3.77 13.74
C TRP A 409 6.96 -2.91 14.21
N PHE A 410 8.02 -2.88 13.45
CA PHE A 410 9.22 -2.11 13.73
C PHE A 410 9.01 -0.63 13.42
N ASP A 411 9.61 0.25 14.23
CA ASP A 411 9.68 1.67 13.92
C ASP A 411 10.65 1.96 12.76
N ASN A 412 10.71 3.20 12.31
CA ASN A 412 11.56 3.58 11.17
C ASN A 412 13.05 3.31 11.42
N GLU A 413 13.53 3.51 12.65
CA GLU A 413 14.94 3.26 13.01
C GLU A 413 15.26 1.76 12.92
N ALA A 414 14.41 0.91 13.47
CA ALA A 414 14.58 -0.54 13.45
C ALA A 414 14.49 -1.11 12.03
N LEU A 415 13.53 -0.63 11.20
CA LEU A 415 13.41 -1.01 9.79
C LEU A 415 14.64 -0.60 8.99
N THR A 416 15.08 0.65 9.12
CA THR A 416 16.26 1.16 8.42
C THR A 416 17.50 0.33 8.75
N LYS A 417 17.75 0.02 10.03
CA LYS A 417 18.85 -0.83 10.46
C LYS A 417 18.74 -2.27 9.94
N ALA A 418 17.54 -2.82 9.92
CA ALA A 418 17.29 -4.16 9.39
C ALA A 418 17.56 -4.23 7.88
N PHE A 419 17.02 -3.29 7.10
CA PHE A 419 17.25 -3.25 5.66
C PHE A 419 18.70 -2.94 5.30
N ASN A 420 19.37 -2.04 6.03
CA ASN A 420 20.78 -1.75 5.86
C ASN A 420 21.61 -3.05 5.99
N GLU A 421 21.42 -3.80 7.07
CA GLU A 421 22.16 -5.06 7.30
C GLU A 421 21.86 -6.10 6.21
N ILE A 422 20.61 -6.25 5.80
CA ILE A 422 20.18 -7.18 4.75
C ILE A 422 20.81 -6.79 3.40
N CYS A 423 20.78 -5.50 3.05
CA CYS A 423 21.39 -4.99 1.82
C CYS A 423 22.90 -5.19 1.80
N LEU A 424 23.59 -4.94 2.91
CA LEU A 424 25.05 -5.16 3.03
C LEU A 424 25.40 -6.64 2.84
N LYS A 425 24.68 -7.56 3.50
CA LYS A 425 24.89 -9.01 3.36
C LYS A 425 24.64 -9.53 1.94
N ALA A 426 23.72 -8.90 1.23
CA ALA A 426 23.33 -9.26 -0.14
C ALA A 426 24.07 -8.46 -1.21
N GLU A 427 25.04 -7.63 -0.83
CA GLU A 427 25.80 -6.76 -1.73
C GLU A 427 24.93 -5.83 -2.58
N ILE A 428 23.75 -5.45 -2.08
CA ILE A 428 22.86 -4.48 -2.71
C ILE A 428 23.42 -3.09 -2.41
N LYS A 429 23.76 -2.35 -3.46
CA LYS A 429 24.26 -0.98 -3.32
C LYS A 429 23.13 -0.05 -2.93
N PHE A 430 23.34 0.75 -1.91
CA PHE A 430 22.44 1.80 -1.47
C PHE A 430 23.23 3.03 -1.02
N ILE A 431 22.55 4.15 -0.86
CA ILE A 431 23.12 5.41 -0.37
C ILE A 431 22.15 5.92 0.67
N GLU A 432 22.56 5.93 1.93
CA GLU A 432 21.79 6.54 2.99
C GLU A 432 21.58 8.03 2.70
N MET A 433 20.31 8.44 2.65
CA MET A 433 19.94 9.79 2.27
C MET A 433 19.74 10.66 3.51
N PRO A 434 20.07 11.96 3.44
CA PRO A 434 19.59 12.93 4.43
C PRO A 434 18.08 12.87 4.60
N GLU A 435 17.58 13.26 5.78
CA GLU A 435 16.16 13.04 6.16
C GLU A 435 15.15 13.63 5.16
N ASP A 436 15.48 14.75 4.54
CA ASP A 436 14.64 15.52 3.61
C ASP A 436 14.99 15.29 2.12
N LEU A 437 15.92 14.39 1.82
CA LEU A 437 16.29 14.04 0.44
C LEU A 437 15.85 12.63 0.08
N ARG A 438 15.46 12.44 -1.17
CA ARG A 438 15.12 11.15 -1.76
C ARG A 438 15.78 11.00 -3.13
N ARG A 439 16.16 9.76 -3.44
CA ARG A 439 16.72 9.38 -4.73
C ARG A 439 15.75 8.49 -5.49
N ARG A 440 15.71 8.64 -6.80
CA ARG A 440 15.10 7.70 -7.74
C ARG A 440 16.12 7.33 -8.81
N ALA A 441 16.29 6.04 -9.09
CA ALA A 441 17.08 5.56 -10.22
C ALA A 441 16.23 5.56 -11.48
N THR A 442 16.77 6.13 -12.55
CA THR A 442 16.14 6.23 -13.89
C THR A 442 17.15 5.80 -14.94
#